data_25c6396f5d25521476fd53385a5211fe
#
_entry.id   25c6396f5d25521476fd53385a5211fe
#
_cell.length_a   1.000
_cell.length_b   1.000
_cell.length_c   1.000
_cell.angle_alpha   90.00
_cell.angle_beta   90.00
_cell.angle_gamma   90.00
#
_symmetry.space_group_name_H-M   'P 1'
#
loop_
_entity.id
_entity.type
_entity.pdbx_description
1 polymer ?
#
loop_
_entity_poly.entity_id
_entity_poly.type
_entity_poly.pdbx_seq_one_letter_code
_entity_poly.pdbx_strand_id
1 'polypeptide(L)' 'MEDIQLKTNNIFCIIARGSLSETYNHLIDALDCKYITSDQLNEFKTKIDETERLLNGYISYLRKNL' A
#
# COMPACT_ATOMS: atom_id res chain seq x y z
N MET A 1 1.68 18.33 -20.36
CA MET A 1 1.13 18.62 -19.03
C MET A 1 0.48 17.42 -18.40
N GLU A 2 -0.41 16.72 -19.14
CA GLU A 2 -1.05 15.48 -18.63
C GLU A 2 -0.03 14.40 -18.32
N ASP A 3 1.00 14.24 -19.14
CA ASP A 3 2.04 13.24 -18.93
C ASP A 3 2.81 13.46 -17.62
N ILE A 4 3.06 14.72 -17.26
CA ILE A 4 3.74 15.07 -16.02
C ILE A 4 2.86 14.68 -14.83
N GLN A 5 1.57 14.96 -14.90
CA GLN A 5 0.62 14.61 -13.84
C GLN A 5 0.52 13.09 -13.67
N LEU A 6 0.43 12.35 -14.78
CA LEU A 6 0.36 10.88 -14.72
C LEU A 6 1.64 10.29 -14.12
N LYS A 7 2.81 10.79 -14.51
CA LYS A 7 4.09 10.34 -13.96
C LYS A 7 4.18 10.63 -12.46
N THR A 8 3.75 11.81 -12.04
CA THR A 8 3.74 12.21 -10.63
C THR A 8 2.83 11.29 -9.82
N ASN A 9 1.62 11.03 -10.33
CA ASN A 9 0.67 10.13 -9.67
C ASN A 9 1.22 8.72 -9.55
N ASN A 10 1.91 8.23 -10.59
CA ASN A 10 2.54 6.92 -10.56
C ASN A 10 3.59 6.84 -9.45
N ILE A 11 4.44 7.86 -9.32
CA ILE A 11 5.46 7.92 -8.28
C ILE A 11 4.81 7.90 -6.89
N PHE A 12 3.77 8.70 -6.66
CA PHE A 12 3.08 8.72 -5.37
C PHE A 12 2.45 7.36 -5.05
N CYS A 13 1.88 6.68 -6.04
CA CYS A 13 1.30 5.35 -5.82
C CYS A 13 2.36 4.32 -5.44
N ILE A 14 3.54 4.38 -6.06
CA ILE A 14 4.65 3.48 -5.73
C ILE A 14 5.14 3.74 -4.30
N ILE A 15 5.26 5.00 -3.91
CA ILE A 15 5.64 5.37 -2.54
C ILE A 15 4.59 4.87 -1.54
N ALA A 16 3.31 5.07 -1.84
CA ALA A 16 2.22 4.62 -0.98
C ALA A 16 2.24 3.09 -0.80
N ARG A 17 2.51 2.36 -1.88
CA ARG A 17 2.60 0.90 -1.83
C ARG A 17 3.76 0.45 -0.93
N GLY A 18 4.91 1.12 -1.03
CA GLY A 18 6.05 0.85 -0.15
C GLY A 18 5.72 1.13 1.32
N SER A 19 4.99 2.23 1.58
CA SER A 19 4.56 2.59 2.92
C SER A 19 3.62 1.54 3.53
N LEU A 20 2.76 0.93 2.72
CA LEU A 20 1.88 -0.16 3.19
C LEU A 20 2.71 -1.36 3.64
N SER A 21 3.76 -1.72 2.91
CA SER A 21 4.65 -2.82 3.28
C SER A 21 5.36 -2.55 4.60
N GLU A 22 5.86 -1.33 4.79
CA GLU A 22 6.49 -0.92 6.05
C GLU A 22 5.49 -0.96 7.20
N THR A 23 4.27 -0.48 6.97
CA THR A 23 3.21 -0.51 7.98
C THR A 23 2.93 -1.94 8.41
N TYR A 24 2.86 -2.88 7.48
CA TYR A 24 2.63 -4.29 7.81
C TYR A 24 3.77 -4.83 8.68
N ASN A 25 5.03 -4.51 8.37
CA ASN A 25 6.15 -4.94 9.17
C ASN A 25 6.10 -4.38 10.59
N HIS A 26 5.70 -3.12 10.76
CA HIS A 26 5.51 -2.52 12.08
C HIS A 26 4.38 -3.18 12.85
N LEU A 27 3.31 -3.61 12.16
CA LEU A 27 2.21 -4.33 12.79
C LEU A 27 2.65 -5.70 13.29
N ILE A 28 3.53 -6.38 12.55
CA ILE A 28 4.11 -7.65 12.99
C ILE A 28 4.91 -7.43 14.28
N ASP A 29 5.72 -6.37 14.32
CA ASP A 29 6.47 -6.02 15.52
C ASP A 29 5.54 -5.72 16.70
N ALA A 30 4.44 -5.03 16.44
CA ALA A 30 3.44 -4.74 17.47
C ALA A 30 2.78 -6.01 18.01
N LEU A 31 2.55 -7.02 17.15
CA LEU A 31 2.05 -8.31 17.58
C LEU A 31 3.07 -9.01 18.47
N ASP A 32 4.34 -9.03 18.07
CA ASP A 32 5.41 -9.65 18.84
C ASP A 32 5.56 -9.00 20.22
N CYS A 33 5.36 -7.70 20.31
CA CYS A 33 5.38 -6.95 21.58
C CYS A 33 4.06 -7.02 22.34
N LYS A 34 3.07 -7.71 21.81
CA LYS A 34 1.75 -7.90 22.44
C LYS A 34 0.91 -6.62 22.56
N TYR A 35 1.17 -5.63 21.70
CA TYR A 35 0.35 -4.42 21.62
C TYR A 35 -0.94 -4.64 20.83
N ILE A 36 -0.96 -5.63 19.93
CA ILE A 36 -2.15 -6.00 19.17
C ILE A 36 -2.32 -7.52 19.21
N THR A 37 -3.52 -8.00 18.90
CA THR A 37 -3.84 -9.42 18.83
C THR A 37 -3.66 -9.95 17.41
N SER A 38 -3.59 -11.27 17.27
CA SER A 38 -3.54 -11.94 15.96
C SER A 38 -4.76 -11.56 15.10
N ASP A 39 -5.95 -11.47 15.72
CA ASP A 39 -7.17 -11.09 15.00
C ASP A 39 -7.08 -9.68 14.47
N GLN A 40 -6.56 -8.76 15.28
CA GLN A 40 -6.35 -7.38 14.83
C GLN A 40 -5.35 -7.30 13.69
N LEU A 41 -4.25 -8.06 13.77
CA LEU A 41 -3.28 -8.12 12.68
C LEU A 41 -3.94 -8.62 11.39
N ASN A 42 -4.74 -9.67 11.46
CA ASN A 42 -5.44 -10.22 10.30
C ASN A 42 -6.41 -9.22 9.67
N GLU A 43 -7.12 -8.43 10.50
CA GLU A 43 -7.99 -7.36 9.99
C GLU A 43 -7.20 -6.30 9.25
N PHE A 44 -6.08 -5.85 9.83
CA PHE A 44 -5.20 -4.87 9.17
C PHE A 44 -4.62 -5.44 7.88
N LYS A 45 -4.18 -6.70 7.89
CA LYS A 45 -3.63 -7.35 6.70
C LYS A 45 -4.64 -7.36 5.56
N THR A 46 -5.89 -7.69 5.85
CA THR A 46 -6.94 -7.69 4.84
C THR A 46 -7.10 -6.31 4.21
N LYS A 47 -7.13 -5.27 5.03
CA LYS A 47 -7.25 -3.89 4.54
C LYS A 47 -6.04 -3.46 3.72
N ILE A 48 -4.85 -3.83 4.17
CA ILE A 48 -3.60 -3.54 3.44
C ILE A 48 -3.61 -4.23 2.09
N ASP A 49 -3.99 -5.51 2.03
CA ASP A 49 -4.04 -6.27 0.78
C ASP A 49 -5.05 -5.67 -0.20
N GLU A 50 -6.21 -5.24 0.28
CA GLU A 50 -7.21 -4.57 -0.54
C GLU A 50 -6.69 -3.26 -1.10
N THR A 51 -6.07 -2.45 -0.26
CA THR A 51 -5.50 -1.16 -0.67
C THR A 51 -4.38 -1.35 -1.66
N GLU A 52 -3.49 -2.33 -1.43
CA GLU A 52 -2.41 -2.65 -2.34
C GLU A 52 -2.93 -3.09 -3.72
N ARG A 53 -4.00 -3.88 -3.74
CA ARG A 53 -4.64 -4.30 -4.98
C ARG A 53 -5.16 -3.10 -5.77
N LEU A 54 -5.81 -2.15 -5.08
CA LEU A 54 -6.30 -0.93 -5.70
C LEU A 54 -5.16 -0.08 -6.24
N LEU A 55 -4.08 0.06 -5.47
CA LEU A 55 -2.90 0.81 -5.90
C LEU A 55 -2.26 0.16 -7.12
N ASN A 56 -2.10 -1.16 -7.12
CA ASN A 56 -1.51 -1.88 -8.25
C ASN A 56 -2.37 -1.72 -9.51
N GLY A 57 -3.69 -1.77 -9.38
CA GLY A 57 -4.60 -1.54 -10.50
C GLY A 57 -4.46 -0.12 -11.05
N TYR A 58 -4.36 0.86 -10.17
CA TYR A 58 -4.21 2.26 -10.58
C TYR A 58 -2.83 2.50 -11.21
N ILE A 59 -1.77 1.93 -10.66
CA ILE A 59 -0.42 2.00 -11.25
C ILE A 59 -0.43 1.43 -12.66
N SER A 60 -1.07 0.27 -12.86
CA SER A 60 -1.18 -0.34 -14.19
C SER A 60 -1.92 0.57 -15.16
N TYR A 61 -3.01 1.18 -14.71
CA TYR A 61 -3.76 2.16 -15.51
C TYR A 61 -2.89 3.35 -15.89
N LEU A 62 -2.16 3.92 -14.93
CA LEU A 62 -1.30 5.07 -15.19
C LEU A 62 -0.20 4.74 -16.21
N ARG A 63 0.41 3.56 -16.08
CA ARG A 63 1.48 3.13 -17.00
C ARG A 63 0.99 2.97 -18.43
N LYS A 64 -0.24 2.53 -18.62
CA LYS A 64 -0.83 2.41 -19.96
C LYS A 64 -1.07 3.76 -20.60
N ASN A 65 -1.19 4.81 -19.83
CA ASN A 65 -1.51 6.16 -20.30
C ASN A 65 -0.30 7.11 -20.29
N LEU A 66 0.88 6.59 -20.00
CA LEU A 66 2.11 7.40 -20.02
C LEU A 66 2.73 7.50 -21.46
#